data_d929629e1e842527f2ce4469d8ad3b48
#
_entry.id   d929629e1e842527f2ce4469d8ad3b48
#
_cell.length_a   1.000
_cell.length_b   1.000
_cell.length_c   1.000
_cell.angle_alpha   90.00
_cell.angle_beta   90.00
_cell.angle_gamma   90.00
#
_symmetry.space_group_name_H-M   'P 1'
#
loop_
_entity.id
_entity.type
_entity.pdbx_description
1 polymer ?
#
loop_
_entity_poly.entity_id
_entity_poly.type
_entity_poly.pdbx_seq_one_letter_code
_entity_poly.pdbx_strand_id
1 'polypeptide(L)'
;HLNDGTPIPVIEGGCSAWDGQTEPAACIFMNKSENEEKYGLLYNFYTVATGKLCPEGWTVPDWEQTDALPYGSIAQNVALMAPDDNWTALASDPTNTTGFSALPGGNSSWAFWERGSAYFWTSYTSDSGPASFTLGGTTMISQSYYESAGLSVRCIKKAEPEPEPEPAATVKDIDGNEYPVVEIGGLTWMAANLKTLHLNDGTEIPIGKGQEASWDTFTTPTACDFMDKTENRATYGLLYNFYTVDTGKICPEGWTVPDWDQMQSLLDAVPKAADLMAPDSRWNHYNPTNASGFGALPGGIQSYYYWLTSDAGIWTSYKGD
;
A
#
# COMPACT_ATOMS: atom_id res chain seq x y z
N HIS A 1 7.45 4.32 -27.13
CA HIS A 1 6.45 3.26 -27.04
C HIS A 1 6.25 2.86 -25.57
N LEU A 2 5.04 2.45 -25.24
CA LEU A 2 4.77 1.72 -24.01
C LEU A 2 5.40 0.32 -24.06
N ASN A 3 5.50 -0.34 -22.92
CA ASN A 3 6.12 -1.68 -22.77
C ASN A 3 5.41 -2.78 -23.61
N ASP A 4 4.14 -2.58 -23.95
CA ASP A 4 3.39 -3.48 -24.84
C ASP A 4 3.51 -3.15 -26.33
N GLY A 5 4.37 -2.20 -26.68
CA GLY A 5 4.59 -1.74 -28.06
C GLY A 5 3.63 -0.64 -28.53
N THR A 6 2.66 -0.22 -27.69
CA THR A 6 1.74 0.88 -28.06
C THR A 6 2.53 2.17 -28.25
N PRO A 7 2.38 2.89 -29.38
CA PRO A 7 3.07 4.15 -29.61
C PRO A 7 2.65 5.23 -28.61
N ILE A 8 3.62 6.00 -28.12
CA ILE A 8 3.36 7.23 -27.36
C ILE A 8 3.59 8.39 -28.34
N PRO A 9 2.56 9.15 -28.74
CA PRO A 9 2.74 10.28 -29.61
C PRO A 9 3.60 11.36 -28.94
N VAL A 10 4.58 11.89 -29.70
CA VAL A 10 5.36 13.06 -29.29
C VAL A 10 4.68 14.30 -29.86
N ILE A 11 4.16 15.14 -28.99
CA ILE A 11 3.41 16.34 -29.38
C ILE A 11 4.40 17.47 -29.65
N GLU A 12 4.36 17.99 -30.87
CA GLU A 12 5.11 19.17 -31.31
C GLU A 12 4.21 20.42 -31.27
N GLY A 13 4.81 21.60 -31.22
CA GLY A 13 4.06 22.88 -31.33
C GLY A 13 3.96 23.69 -30.03
N GLY A 14 4.71 23.30 -28.99
CA GLY A 14 4.80 24.05 -27.73
C GLY A 14 3.66 23.79 -26.75
N CYS A 15 3.62 24.59 -25.67
CA CYS A 15 2.71 24.33 -24.55
C CYS A 15 1.23 24.36 -24.92
N SER A 16 0.83 25.20 -25.89
CA SER A 16 -0.58 25.27 -26.30
C SER A 16 -1.08 24.04 -27.04
N ALA A 17 -0.20 23.29 -27.68
CA ALA A 17 -0.56 22.02 -28.34
C ALA A 17 -0.61 20.86 -27.31
N TRP A 18 0.07 21.05 -26.19
CA TRP A 18 0.12 20.09 -25.09
C TRP A 18 -1.07 20.23 -24.14
N ASP A 19 -1.56 21.47 -23.99
CA ASP A 19 -2.68 21.78 -23.11
C ASP A 19 -3.97 21.07 -23.58
N GLY A 20 -4.63 20.38 -22.65
CA GLY A 20 -5.84 19.61 -22.95
C GLY A 20 -5.63 18.19 -23.50
N GLN A 21 -4.39 17.68 -23.56
CA GLN A 21 -4.15 16.27 -23.85
C GLN A 21 -4.72 15.40 -22.75
N THR A 22 -5.64 14.50 -23.10
CA THR A 22 -6.30 13.56 -22.17
C THR A 22 -5.95 12.09 -22.46
N GLU A 23 -5.06 11.87 -23.40
CA GLU A 23 -4.55 10.55 -23.80
C GLU A 23 -3.04 10.48 -23.55
N PRO A 24 -2.46 9.27 -23.44
CA PRO A 24 -1.03 9.09 -23.30
C PRO A 24 -0.22 9.83 -24.35
N ALA A 25 0.68 10.71 -23.93
CA ALA A 25 1.50 11.53 -24.81
C ALA A 25 2.84 11.90 -24.15
N ALA A 26 3.80 12.31 -25.00
CA ALA A 26 5.08 12.86 -24.60
C ALA A 26 5.38 14.16 -25.33
N CYS A 27 6.29 14.97 -24.80
CA CYS A 27 6.83 16.14 -25.50
C CYS A 27 8.32 16.33 -25.21
N ILE A 28 8.99 17.13 -26.03
CA ILE A 28 10.38 17.52 -25.81
C ILE A 28 10.39 18.84 -25.04
N PHE A 29 11.18 18.94 -23.99
CA PHE A 29 11.31 20.15 -23.19
C PHE A 29 11.62 21.38 -24.08
N MET A 30 10.81 22.43 -23.94
CA MET A 30 10.88 23.65 -24.77
C MET A 30 10.75 23.41 -26.29
N ASN A 31 10.27 22.25 -26.72
CA ASN A 31 10.17 21.87 -28.13
C ASN A 31 11.49 22.01 -28.92
N LYS A 32 12.62 21.73 -28.27
CA LYS A 32 13.97 21.80 -28.84
C LYS A 32 14.58 20.42 -28.90
N SER A 33 14.90 19.96 -30.09
CA SER A 33 15.43 18.60 -30.31
C SER A 33 16.70 18.30 -29.52
N GLU A 34 17.57 19.30 -29.28
CA GLU A 34 18.77 19.16 -28.45
C GLU A 34 18.46 18.80 -26.99
N ASN A 35 17.27 19.14 -26.50
CA ASN A 35 16.83 18.83 -25.15
C ASN A 35 16.40 17.36 -24.98
N GLU A 36 16.01 16.69 -26.04
CA GLU A 36 15.63 15.29 -25.99
C GLU A 36 16.81 14.40 -25.59
N GLU A 37 17.98 14.61 -26.20
CA GLU A 37 19.19 13.85 -25.86
C GLU A 37 19.65 14.13 -24.41
N LYS A 38 19.54 15.39 -23.99
CA LYS A 38 20.04 15.82 -22.69
C LYS A 38 19.12 15.51 -21.51
N TYR A 39 17.82 15.79 -21.65
CA TYR A 39 16.84 15.73 -20.58
C TYR A 39 15.82 14.60 -20.73
N GLY A 40 15.81 13.93 -21.90
CA GLY A 40 14.79 12.96 -22.25
C GLY A 40 13.45 13.60 -22.63
N LEU A 41 12.41 12.78 -22.60
CA LEU A 41 11.04 13.21 -22.86
C LEU A 41 10.30 13.55 -21.56
N LEU A 42 9.37 14.49 -21.67
CA LEU A 42 8.38 14.77 -20.65
C LEU A 42 7.09 14.03 -21.02
N TYR A 43 6.48 13.34 -20.06
CA TYR A 43 5.27 12.54 -20.23
C TYR A 43 4.13 13.15 -19.45
N ASN A 44 2.90 13.08 -19.96
CA ASN A 44 1.73 13.40 -19.17
C ASN A 44 1.37 12.27 -18.22
N PHE A 45 0.52 12.55 -17.22
CA PHE A 45 0.15 11.54 -16.25
C PHE A 45 -0.69 10.40 -16.85
N TYR A 46 -1.44 10.67 -17.93
CA TYR A 46 -2.16 9.61 -18.66
C TYR A 46 -1.22 8.53 -19.17
N THR A 47 0.01 8.88 -19.57
CA THR A 47 1.05 7.91 -19.94
C THR A 47 1.52 7.10 -18.73
N VAL A 48 1.73 7.75 -17.58
CA VAL A 48 2.11 7.10 -16.32
C VAL A 48 1.02 6.14 -15.83
N ALA A 49 -0.24 6.59 -15.87
CA ALA A 49 -1.41 5.84 -15.44
C ALA A 49 -1.65 4.53 -16.22
N THR A 50 -1.05 4.39 -17.42
CA THR A 50 -1.10 3.10 -18.14
C THR A 50 -0.42 1.97 -17.38
N GLY A 51 0.50 2.28 -16.45
CA GLY A 51 1.36 1.30 -15.78
C GLY A 51 2.36 0.58 -16.71
N LYS A 52 2.45 1.01 -17.98
CA LYS A 52 3.23 0.33 -19.03
C LYS A 52 4.39 1.17 -19.60
N LEU A 53 4.68 2.32 -18.96
CA LEU A 53 5.74 3.21 -19.43
C LEU A 53 7.13 2.66 -19.13
N CYS A 54 7.33 2.04 -17.97
CA CYS A 54 8.61 1.49 -17.58
C CYS A 54 8.88 0.12 -18.21
N PRO A 55 10.16 -0.26 -18.41
CA PRO A 55 10.51 -1.60 -18.88
C PRO A 55 9.93 -2.71 -18.01
N GLU A 56 9.88 -3.93 -18.54
CA GLU A 56 9.45 -5.10 -17.77
C GLU A 56 10.29 -5.26 -16.50
N GLY A 57 9.63 -5.53 -15.38
CA GLY A 57 10.27 -5.57 -14.05
C GLY A 57 10.54 -4.21 -13.41
N TRP A 58 10.16 -3.10 -14.06
CA TRP A 58 10.30 -1.74 -13.55
C TRP A 58 8.95 -1.05 -13.43
N THR A 59 8.87 -0.04 -12.59
CA THR A 59 7.65 0.78 -12.39
C THR A 59 8.02 2.24 -12.14
N VAL A 60 7.06 3.13 -12.33
CA VAL A 60 7.18 4.51 -11.83
C VAL A 60 7.06 4.45 -10.30
N PRO A 61 7.96 5.10 -9.54
CA PRO A 61 7.93 5.04 -8.07
C PRO A 61 6.62 5.60 -7.52
N ASP A 62 6.13 5.00 -6.45
CA ASP A 62 5.03 5.54 -5.66
C ASP A 62 5.51 6.63 -4.67
N TRP A 63 4.58 7.07 -3.82
CA TRP A 63 4.87 8.08 -2.82
C TRP A 63 5.95 7.64 -1.82
N GLU A 64 5.82 6.43 -1.25
CA GLU A 64 6.73 5.91 -0.22
C GLU A 64 8.15 5.70 -0.77
N GLN A 65 8.25 5.16 -1.97
CA GLN A 65 9.51 4.96 -2.65
C GLN A 65 10.21 6.27 -2.99
N THR A 66 9.43 7.30 -3.31
CA THR A 66 9.96 8.65 -3.59
C THR A 66 10.36 9.34 -2.28
N ASP A 67 9.59 9.18 -1.21
CA ASP A 67 9.87 9.75 0.11
C ASP A 67 11.13 9.12 0.76
N ALA A 68 11.50 7.91 0.34
CA ALA A 68 12.74 7.25 0.75
C ALA A 68 14.01 7.89 0.17
N LEU A 69 13.91 8.77 -0.83
CA LEU A 69 15.07 9.50 -1.35
C LEU A 69 15.62 10.45 -0.28
N PRO A 70 16.95 10.63 -0.20
CA PRO A 70 17.55 11.59 0.73
C PRO A 70 17.32 13.03 0.24
N TYR A 71 16.29 13.70 0.74
CA TYR A 71 15.99 15.11 0.45
C TYR A 71 15.59 15.87 1.73
N GLY A 72 15.42 17.20 1.62
CA GLY A 72 14.94 18.06 2.72
C GLY A 72 15.99 19.01 3.28
N SER A 73 17.28 18.75 3.11
CA SER A 73 18.35 19.70 3.36
C SER A 73 19.08 20.09 2.06
N ILE A 74 19.76 21.22 2.04
CA ILE A 74 20.54 21.68 0.88
C ILE A 74 21.55 20.61 0.45
N ALA A 75 22.28 20.03 1.39
CA ALA A 75 23.30 19.00 1.11
C ALA A 75 22.69 17.74 0.49
N GLN A 76 21.54 17.30 0.96
CA GLN A 76 20.81 16.15 0.42
C GLN A 76 20.26 16.45 -0.98
N ASN A 77 19.68 17.63 -1.18
CA ASN A 77 19.13 18.01 -2.47
C ASN A 77 20.20 18.04 -3.57
N VAL A 78 21.32 18.73 -3.32
CA VAL A 78 22.41 18.82 -4.30
C VAL A 78 23.10 17.48 -4.54
N ALA A 79 23.04 16.54 -3.59
CA ALA A 79 23.54 15.18 -3.74
C ALA A 79 22.74 14.34 -4.77
N LEU A 80 21.49 14.69 -5.04
CA LEU A 80 20.65 14.09 -6.06
C LEU A 80 20.81 14.72 -7.45
N MET A 81 21.40 15.91 -7.55
CA MET A 81 21.45 16.72 -8.77
C MET A 81 22.78 16.54 -9.50
N ALA A 82 22.74 16.31 -10.80
CA ALA A 82 23.92 16.38 -11.67
C ALA A 82 24.28 17.85 -11.95
N PRO A 83 25.57 18.19 -12.12
CA PRO A 83 26.00 19.52 -12.55
C PRO A 83 25.36 19.90 -13.89
N ASP A 84 24.74 21.06 -13.95
CA ASP A 84 24.14 21.64 -15.15
C ASP A 84 23.96 23.16 -14.95
N ASP A 85 24.27 23.94 -16.00
CA ASP A 85 24.19 25.40 -15.97
C ASP A 85 22.75 25.94 -15.96
N ASN A 86 21.76 25.07 -16.23
CA ASN A 86 20.35 25.46 -16.27
C ASN A 86 19.65 25.34 -14.90
N TRP A 87 20.31 24.89 -13.88
CA TRP A 87 19.76 24.98 -12.52
C TRP A 87 19.59 26.44 -12.11
N THR A 88 18.46 26.77 -11.51
CA THR A 88 18.18 28.14 -11.01
C THR A 88 17.88 28.12 -9.52
N ALA A 89 18.17 29.25 -8.88
CA ALA A 89 17.86 29.51 -7.45
C ALA A 89 18.42 28.43 -6.49
N LEU A 90 19.53 27.78 -6.82
CA LEU A 90 20.19 26.84 -5.92
C LEU A 90 20.96 27.59 -4.83
N ALA A 91 20.90 27.07 -3.61
CA ALA A 91 21.69 27.57 -2.48
C ALA A 91 23.12 27.00 -2.45
N SER A 92 23.43 25.99 -3.26
CA SER A 92 24.75 25.34 -3.38
C SER A 92 24.86 24.60 -4.71
N ASP A 93 26.09 24.37 -5.17
CA ASP A 93 26.34 23.65 -6.41
C ASP A 93 25.95 22.16 -6.32
N PRO A 94 25.37 21.59 -7.39
CA PRO A 94 25.08 20.16 -7.50
C PRO A 94 26.34 19.28 -7.34
N THR A 95 26.25 18.24 -6.52
CA THR A 95 27.38 17.33 -6.23
C THR A 95 27.20 15.93 -6.78
N ASN A 96 25.95 15.51 -7.01
CA ASN A 96 25.58 14.18 -7.51
C ASN A 96 26.18 13.00 -6.75
N THR A 97 26.44 13.15 -5.46
CA THR A 97 27.14 12.12 -4.66
C THR A 97 26.32 10.85 -4.48
N THR A 98 25.00 10.89 -4.71
CA THR A 98 24.13 9.70 -4.70
C THR A 98 24.16 8.93 -6.03
N GLY A 99 24.62 9.56 -7.12
CA GLY A 99 24.52 9.04 -8.48
C GLY A 99 23.10 9.10 -9.06
N PHE A 100 22.15 9.75 -8.38
CA PHE A 100 20.78 9.90 -8.90
C PHE A 100 20.75 10.72 -10.20
N SER A 101 21.63 11.69 -10.36
CA SER A 101 21.86 12.45 -11.61
C SER A 101 20.60 13.14 -12.15
N ALA A 102 19.84 13.80 -11.30
CA ALA A 102 18.74 14.64 -11.76
C ALA A 102 19.28 15.80 -12.60
N LEU A 103 18.60 16.10 -13.71
CA LEU A 103 18.90 17.23 -14.58
C LEU A 103 17.72 18.21 -14.59
N PRO A 104 17.93 19.53 -14.77
CA PRO A 104 16.88 20.55 -14.74
C PRO A 104 16.06 20.56 -16.06
N GLY A 105 15.45 19.42 -16.38
CA GLY A 105 14.62 19.22 -17.57
C GLY A 105 13.30 19.96 -17.53
N GLY A 106 12.99 20.65 -16.44
CA GLY A 106 11.78 21.46 -16.31
C GLY A 106 10.50 20.64 -16.35
N ASN A 107 9.40 21.35 -16.62
CA ASN A 107 8.10 20.76 -16.92
C ASN A 107 7.39 21.53 -18.04
N SER A 108 6.33 20.95 -18.60
CA SER A 108 5.35 21.62 -19.44
C SER A 108 4.02 21.66 -18.70
N SER A 109 3.55 22.86 -18.35
CA SER A 109 2.30 23.04 -17.64
C SER A 109 1.60 24.31 -18.11
N TRP A 110 0.32 24.23 -18.41
CA TRP A 110 -0.52 25.37 -18.79
C TRP A 110 0.08 26.21 -19.91
N ALA A 111 0.29 26.81 -20.54
CA ALA A 111 0.85 27.65 -21.60
C ALA A 111 2.32 28.06 -21.40
N PHE A 112 3.07 27.45 -20.47
CA PHE A 112 4.48 27.79 -20.29
C PHE A 112 5.34 26.61 -19.81
N TRP A 113 6.66 26.81 -20.00
CA TRP A 113 7.69 25.89 -19.55
C TRP A 113 8.32 26.42 -18.27
N GLU A 114 8.31 25.61 -17.21
CA GLU A 114 9.11 25.91 -16.03
C GLU A 114 10.53 25.39 -16.23
N ARG A 115 11.50 26.19 -15.80
CA ARG A 115 12.93 25.93 -16.00
C ARG A 115 13.66 25.92 -14.67
N GLY A 116 14.86 25.35 -14.68
CA GLY A 116 15.77 25.44 -13.55
C GLY A 116 15.47 24.51 -12.40
N SER A 117 14.59 23.56 -12.61
CA SER A 117 14.25 22.50 -11.68
C SER A 117 14.02 21.19 -12.44
N ALA A 118 14.12 20.07 -11.74
CA ALA A 118 13.73 18.77 -12.24
C ALA A 118 12.38 18.38 -11.64
N TYR A 119 11.48 17.88 -12.47
CA TYR A 119 10.14 17.41 -12.08
C TYR A 119 9.98 15.97 -12.51
N PHE A 120 9.57 15.11 -11.57
CA PHE A 120 9.38 13.69 -11.83
C PHE A 120 7.98 13.27 -11.41
N TRP A 121 7.31 12.51 -12.27
CA TRP A 121 6.08 11.85 -11.87
C TRP A 121 6.32 10.77 -10.81
N THR A 122 5.36 10.64 -9.91
CA THR A 122 5.15 9.42 -9.12
C THR A 122 3.94 8.68 -9.68
N SER A 123 3.74 7.43 -9.32
CA SER A 123 2.53 6.67 -9.68
C SER A 123 1.34 6.97 -8.75
N TYR A 124 1.56 7.74 -7.69
CA TYR A 124 0.56 8.07 -6.70
C TYR A 124 -0.41 9.16 -7.18
N THR A 125 -1.70 8.97 -6.88
CA THR A 125 -2.77 9.96 -7.06
C THR A 125 -3.54 10.16 -5.77
N SER A 126 -3.96 11.39 -5.50
CA SER A 126 -4.89 11.76 -4.43
C SER A 126 -6.19 12.30 -5.03
N ASP A 127 -7.17 12.63 -4.19
CA ASP A 127 -8.41 13.31 -4.60
C ASP A 127 -8.14 14.68 -5.25
N SER A 128 -6.96 15.26 -5.01
CA SER A 128 -6.53 16.55 -5.57
C SER A 128 -5.75 16.44 -6.87
N GLY A 129 -5.44 15.23 -7.34
CA GLY A 129 -4.68 14.95 -8.55
C GLY A 129 -3.42 14.10 -8.33
N PRO A 130 -2.65 13.87 -9.40
CA PRO A 130 -1.41 13.09 -9.36
C PRO A 130 -0.29 13.82 -8.61
N ALA A 131 0.61 13.03 -8.03
CA ALA A 131 1.75 13.55 -7.29
C ALA A 131 3.02 13.62 -8.13
N SER A 132 3.85 14.60 -7.84
CA SER A 132 5.17 14.80 -8.44
C SER A 132 6.24 15.05 -7.39
N PHE A 133 7.48 14.67 -7.71
CA PHE A 133 8.68 15.00 -6.96
C PHE A 133 9.48 16.08 -7.69
N THR A 134 9.78 17.18 -7.00
CA THR A 134 10.49 18.33 -7.56
C THR A 134 11.83 18.51 -6.87
N LEU A 135 12.88 18.67 -7.65
CA LEU A 135 14.22 19.09 -7.22
C LEU A 135 14.56 20.43 -7.84
N GLY A 136 15.00 21.39 -7.01
CA GLY A 136 15.34 22.75 -7.45
C GLY A 136 15.67 23.63 -6.27
N GLY A 137 15.35 24.93 -6.37
CA GLY A 137 15.51 25.89 -5.26
C GLY A 137 14.71 25.51 -4.03
N THR A 138 13.58 24.85 -4.21
CA THR A 138 12.84 24.09 -3.19
C THR A 138 12.69 22.65 -3.65
N THR A 139 12.85 21.72 -2.71
CA THR A 139 12.60 20.29 -2.99
C THR A 139 11.36 19.90 -2.24
N MET A 140 10.40 19.35 -2.95
CA MET A 140 9.11 18.94 -2.39
C MET A 140 8.49 17.79 -3.17
N ILE A 141 7.62 17.04 -2.52
CA ILE A 141 6.64 16.19 -3.16
C ILE A 141 5.31 16.97 -3.17
N SER A 142 4.72 17.16 -4.35
CA SER A 142 3.42 17.82 -4.52
C SER A 142 2.34 16.79 -4.79
N GLN A 143 1.24 16.85 -4.05
CA GLN A 143 0.08 15.95 -4.20
C GLN A 143 -1.00 16.49 -5.16
N SER A 144 -0.72 17.54 -5.89
CA SER A 144 -1.71 18.19 -6.75
C SER A 144 -1.02 18.74 -7.97
N TYR A 145 -1.01 17.95 -9.02
CA TYR A 145 -0.53 18.37 -10.33
C TYR A 145 -1.60 18.10 -11.38
N TYR A 146 -1.51 18.73 -12.56
CA TYR A 146 -2.48 18.48 -13.63
C TYR A 146 -2.07 17.24 -14.43
N GLU A 147 -3.01 16.35 -14.73
CA GLU A 147 -2.75 15.12 -15.49
C GLU A 147 -2.17 15.42 -16.88
N SER A 148 -2.54 16.57 -17.47
CA SER A 148 -2.01 17.01 -18.76
C SER A 148 -0.60 17.61 -18.69
N ALA A 149 -0.05 17.88 -17.50
CA ALA A 149 1.31 18.40 -17.40
C ALA A 149 2.34 17.38 -17.90
N GLY A 150 3.41 17.88 -18.52
CA GLY A 150 4.54 17.05 -18.96
C GLY A 150 5.67 17.09 -17.94
N LEU A 151 5.98 15.97 -17.30
CA LEU A 151 7.10 15.81 -16.38
C LEU A 151 7.98 14.64 -16.81
N SER A 152 9.23 14.66 -16.33
CA SER A 152 10.14 13.53 -16.49
C SER A 152 9.64 12.29 -15.72
N VAL A 153 10.08 11.13 -16.15
CA VAL A 153 9.82 9.86 -15.47
C VAL A 153 11.13 9.13 -15.22
N ARG A 154 11.27 8.61 -14.01
CA ARG A 154 12.30 7.65 -13.66
C ARG A 154 11.68 6.40 -13.11
N CYS A 155 12.05 5.28 -13.70
CA CYS A 155 11.57 3.98 -13.24
C CYS A 155 12.46 3.45 -12.11
N ILE A 156 11.87 2.71 -11.20
CA ILE A 156 12.59 1.88 -10.22
C ILE A 156 12.34 0.41 -10.53
N LYS A 157 13.30 -0.45 -10.19
CA LYS A 157 13.11 -1.89 -10.28
C LYS A 157 12.01 -2.29 -9.30
N LYS A 158 11.02 -3.04 -9.78
CA LYS A 158 10.05 -3.66 -8.89
C LYS A 158 10.83 -4.55 -7.92
N ALA A 159 10.51 -4.50 -6.62
CA ALA A 159 10.96 -5.55 -5.73
C ALA A 159 10.56 -6.88 -6.38
N GLU A 160 11.50 -7.81 -6.52
CA GLU A 160 11.11 -9.17 -6.86
C GLU A 160 10.11 -9.58 -5.77
N PRO A 161 8.93 -10.12 -6.14
CA PRO A 161 8.09 -10.73 -5.13
C PRO A 161 9.00 -11.69 -4.38
N GLU A 162 9.08 -11.54 -3.05
CA GLU A 162 9.73 -12.58 -2.25
C GLU A 162 9.16 -13.91 -2.74
N PRO A 163 10.02 -14.95 -2.96
CA PRO A 163 9.53 -16.25 -3.40
C PRO A 163 8.33 -16.58 -2.52
N GLU A 164 7.18 -16.91 -3.16
CA GLU A 164 6.00 -17.33 -2.39
C GLU A 164 6.50 -18.30 -1.33
N PRO A 165 6.28 -18.04 -0.03
CA PRO A 165 6.71 -18.95 1.00
C PRO A 165 6.18 -20.33 0.60
N GLU A 166 7.05 -21.36 0.67
CA GLU A 166 6.63 -22.74 0.42
C GLU A 166 5.28 -22.97 1.09
N PRO A 167 4.34 -23.72 0.49
CA PRO A 167 2.96 -23.79 0.95
C PRO A 167 2.95 -23.93 2.46
N ALA A 168 2.56 -22.86 3.14
CA ALA A 168 2.65 -22.76 4.57
C ALA A 168 1.96 -23.98 5.16
N ALA A 169 2.60 -24.62 6.14
CA ALA A 169 1.93 -25.68 6.89
C ALA A 169 0.52 -25.18 7.21
N THR A 170 -0.47 -26.02 7.07
CA THR A 170 -1.86 -25.67 7.38
C THR A 170 -2.31 -26.41 8.63
N VAL A 171 -3.21 -25.80 9.38
CA VAL A 171 -3.96 -26.45 10.44
C VAL A 171 -5.42 -26.57 10.03
N LYS A 172 -6.09 -27.66 10.44
CA LYS A 172 -7.52 -27.88 10.19
C LYS A 172 -8.30 -27.79 11.49
N ASP A 173 -9.46 -27.14 11.43
CA ASP A 173 -10.44 -27.24 12.51
C ASP A 173 -11.31 -28.51 12.39
N ILE A 174 -12.22 -28.68 13.33
CA ILE A 174 -13.12 -29.85 13.37
C ILE A 174 -14.09 -29.88 12.19
N ASP A 175 -14.42 -28.74 11.60
CA ASP A 175 -15.26 -28.62 10.42
C ASP A 175 -14.51 -28.87 9.11
N GLY A 176 -13.18 -29.11 9.18
CA GLY A 176 -12.32 -29.34 8.04
C GLY A 176 -11.88 -28.07 7.31
N ASN A 177 -12.12 -26.88 7.88
CA ASN A 177 -11.56 -25.66 7.35
C ASN A 177 -10.04 -25.65 7.50
N GLU A 178 -9.34 -25.25 6.47
CA GLU A 178 -7.87 -25.10 6.47
C GLU A 178 -7.46 -23.66 6.70
N TYR A 179 -6.42 -23.49 7.52
CA TYR A 179 -5.84 -22.19 7.86
C TYR A 179 -4.34 -22.25 7.65
N PRO A 180 -3.74 -21.35 6.85
CA PRO A 180 -2.30 -21.20 6.77
C PRO A 180 -1.73 -20.88 8.16
N VAL A 181 -0.47 -21.25 8.40
CA VAL A 181 0.24 -20.89 9.63
C VAL A 181 1.54 -20.19 9.33
N VAL A 182 2.02 -19.37 10.26
CA VAL A 182 3.25 -18.59 10.16
C VAL A 182 3.99 -18.61 11.51
N GLU A 183 5.31 -18.61 11.47
CA GLU A 183 6.17 -18.51 12.67
C GLU A 183 6.52 -17.05 12.94
N ILE A 184 6.08 -16.51 14.08
CA ILE A 184 6.39 -15.13 14.51
C ILE A 184 6.70 -15.13 16.01
N GLY A 185 7.80 -14.49 16.39
CA GLY A 185 8.18 -14.35 17.79
C GLY A 185 8.43 -15.68 18.51
N GLY A 186 8.82 -16.73 17.76
CA GLY A 186 9.05 -18.08 18.29
C GLY A 186 7.76 -18.88 18.55
N LEU A 187 6.63 -18.39 18.09
CA LEU A 187 5.31 -19.04 18.17
C LEU A 187 4.74 -19.26 16.77
N THR A 188 3.97 -20.33 16.61
CA THR A 188 3.22 -20.62 15.40
C THR A 188 1.84 -19.99 15.48
N TRP A 189 1.48 -19.14 14.52
CA TRP A 189 0.21 -18.41 14.44
C TRP A 189 -0.62 -18.88 13.27
N MET A 190 -1.94 -18.89 13.42
CA MET A 190 -2.85 -19.00 12.28
C MET A 190 -2.79 -17.69 11.49
N ALA A 191 -2.60 -17.77 10.18
CA ALA A 191 -2.54 -16.62 9.28
C ALA A 191 -3.91 -16.28 8.66
N ALA A 192 -4.99 -16.71 9.29
CA ALA A 192 -6.36 -16.37 8.92
C ALA A 192 -7.28 -16.52 10.14
N ASN A 193 -8.38 -15.77 10.14
CA ASN A 193 -9.38 -15.84 11.20
C ASN A 193 -10.15 -17.16 11.17
N LEU A 194 -10.48 -17.69 12.35
CA LEU A 194 -11.32 -18.87 12.51
C LEU A 194 -12.70 -18.66 11.89
N LYS A 195 -13.25 -19.76 11.31
CA LYS A 195 -14.60 -19.80 10.74
C LYS A 195 -15.36 -21.10 11.11
N THR A 196 -14.90 -21.78 12.16
CA THR A 196 -15.51 -23.01 12.65
C THR A 196 -16.90 -22.76 13.22
N LEU A 197 -17.81 -23.69 13.02
CA LEU A 197 -19.16 -23.72 13.58
C LEU A 197 -19.31 -24.70 14.74
N HIS A 198 -18.23 -25.40 15.08
CA HIS A 198 -18.21 -26.33 16.20
C HIS A 198 -17.00 -26.08 17.10
N LEU A 199 -17.18 -26.29 18.39
CA LEU A 199 -16.07 -26.45 19.31
C LEU A 199 -15.30 -27.74 19.00
N ASN A 200 -14.07 -27.88 19.44
CA ASN A 200 -13.24 -29.05 19.14
C ASN A 200 -13.73 -30.37 19.79
N ASP A 201 -14.77 -30.32 20.61
CA ASP A 201 -15.47 -31.50 21.14
C ASP A 201 -16.76 -31.83 20.33
N GLY A 202 -17.01 -31.14 19.24
CA GLY A 202 -18.17 -31.33 18.38
C GLY A 202 -19.43 -30.56 18.80
N THR A 203 -19.37 -29.74 19.86
CA THR A 203 -20.50 -28.90 20.27
C THR A 203 -20.73 -27.81 19.24
N GLU A 204 -21.97 -27.68 18.71
CA GLU A 204 -22.34 -26.65 17.75
C GLU A 204 -22.25 -25.24 18.35
N ILE A 205 -21.73 -24.29 17.57
CA ILE A 205 -21.70 -22.85 17.88
C ILE A 205 -22.82 -22.18 17.07
N PRO A 206 -23.92 -21.73 17.69
CA PRO A 206 -25.03 -21.08 17.02
C PRO A 206 -24.59 -19.79 16.33
N ILE A 207 -25.18 -19.51 15.16
CA ILE A 207 -25.02 -18.22 14.46
C ILE A 207 -26.14 -17.27 14.91
N GLY A 208 -25.72 -16.21 15.58
CA GLY A 208 -26.56 -15.05 15.89
C GLY A 208 -26.45 -13.95 14.86
N LYS A 209 -27.31 -12.93 14.95
CA LYS A 209 -27.18 -11.71 14.15
C LYS A 209 -26.52 -10.63 14.97
N GLY A 210 -25.42 -10.07 14.44
CA GLY A 210 -24.61 -9.09 15.14
C GLY A 210 -25.32 -7.75 15.35
N GLN A 211 -26.25 -7.35 14.49
CA GLN A 211 -26.99 -6.09 14.59
C GLN A 211 -28.28 -6.19 15.40
N GLU A 212 -28.67 -7.36 15.82
CA GLU A 212 -29.85 -7.48 16.69
C GLU A 212 -29.47 -7.09 18.14
N ALA A 213 -30.40 -6.43 18.83
CA ALA A 213 -30.26 -6.04 20.23
C ALA A 213 -29.93 -7.24 21.18
N SER A 214 -30.04 -8.43 20.67
CA SER A 214 -29.78 -9.69 21.38
C SER A 214 -28.28 -10.06 21.46
N TRP A 215 -27.38 -9.44 20.67
CA TRP A 215 -25.97 -9.84 20.70
C TRP A 215 -25.34 -9.72 22.09
N ASP A 216 -25.60 -8.61 22.78
CA ASP A 216 -25.11 -8.37 24.14
C ASP A 216 -25.83 -9.24 25.20
N THR A 217 -26.90 -9.89 24.83
CA THR A 217 -27.66 -10.76 25.72
C THR A 217 -27.28 -12.22 25.63
N PHE A 218 -26.47 -12.61 24.62
CA PHE A 218 -25.97 -13.97 24.50
C PHE A 218 -24.98 -14.26 25.62
N THR A 219 -25.37 -15.15 26.54
CA THR A 219 -24.54 -15.64 27.65
C THR A 219 -24.04 -17.07 27.43
N THR A 220 -24.18 -17.56 26.21
CA THR A 220 -23.72 -18.87 25.76
C THR A 220 -22.81 -18.73 24.54
N PRO A 221 -22.00 -19.73 24.19
CA PRO A 221 -21.20 -19.75 22.96
C PRO A 221 -22.05 -19.37 21.75
N THR A 222 -21.62 -18.34 21.01
CA THR A 222 -22.33 -17.84 19.84
C THR A 222 -21.32 -17.17 18.89
N ALA A 223 -21.56 -17.27 17.57
CA ALA A 223 -20.80 -16.58 16.53
C ALA A 223 -21.73 -15.75 15.64
N CYS A 224 -21.17 -14.80 14.90
CA CYS A 224 -21.90 -14.13 13.81
C CYS A 224 -20.99 -13.90 12.60
N ASP A 225 -21.62 -13.76 11.45
CA ASP A 225 -20.93 -13.32 10.23
C ASP A 225 -20.63 -11.80 10.31
N PHE A 226 -19.49 -11.39 9.81
CA PHE A 226 -19.16 -9.96 9.72
C PHE A 226 -20.21 -9.21 8.90
N MET A 227 -20.78 -8.15 9.48
CA MET A 227 -21.90 -7.37 8.93
C MET A 227 -23.17 -8.20 8.65
N ASP A 228 -23.37 -9.31 9.36
CA ASP A 228 -24.46 -10.27 9.13
C ASP A 228 -24.55 -10.83 7.71
N LYS A 229 -23.41 -10.89 7.02
CA LYS A 229 -23.29 -11.35 5.63
C LYS A 229 -22.51 -12.64 5.56
N THR A 230 -23.18 -13.74 5.23
CA THR A 230 -22.56 -15.07 5.13
C THR A 230 -21.45 -15.14 4.09
N GLU A 231 -21.54 -14.34 3.02
CA GLU A 231 -20.49 -14.23 2.02
C GLU A 231 -19.16 -13.70 2.58
N ASN A 232 -19.21 -12.96 3.68
CA ASN A 232 -18.01 -12.43 4.35
C ASN A 232 -17.22 -13.51 5.11
N ARG A 233 -17.84 -14.61 5.49
CA ARG A 233 -17.22 -15.69 6.28
C ARG A 233 -15.98 -16.28 5.63
N ALA A 234 -16.01 -16.45 4.31
CA ALA A 234 -14.89 -17.04 3.57
C ALA A 234 -13.63 -16.17 3.68
N THR A 235 -13.79 -14.85 3.70
CA THR A 235 -12.67 -13.87 3.72
C THR A 235 -12.29 -13.47 5.14
N TYR A 236 -13.27 -13.12 5.99
CA TYR A 236 -13.02 -12.49 7.30
C TYR A 236 -13.16 -13.44 8.48
N GLY A 237 -13.56 -14.71 8.24
CA GLY A 237 -13.88 -15.64 9.30
C GLY A 237 -15.21 -15.31 9.99
N LEU A 238 -15.37 -15.80 11.21
CA LEU A 238 -16.50 -15.51 12.09
C LEU A 238 -16.06 -14.63 13.27
N LEU A 239 -16.97 -13.85 13.77
CA LEU A 239 -16.84 -13.14 15.04
C LEU A 239 -17.50 -13.99 16.14
N TYR A 240 -16.73 -14.30 17.17
CA TYR A 240 -17.18 -15.10 18.30
C TYR A 240 -17.36 -14.24 19.54
N ASN A 241 -18.36 -14.54 20.36
CA ASN A 241 -18.49 -13.87 21.64
C ASN A 241 -17.48 -14.45 22.67
N PHE A 242 -17.31 -13.73 23.78
CA PHE A 242 -16.41 -14.17 24.86
C PHE A 242 -16.77 -15.55 25.42
N TYR A 243 -18.05 -15.89 25.52
CA TYR A 243 -18.48 -17.19 26.03
C TYR A 243 -18.01 -18.37 25.15
N THR A 244 -17.86 -18.15 23.85
CA THR A 244 -17.25 -19.13 22.95
C THR A 244 -15.76 -19.30 23.21
N VAL A 245 -15.05 -18.19 23.37
CA VAL A 245 -13.61 -18.17 23.69
C VAL A 245 -13.34 -18.79 25.06
N ASP A 246 -14.17 -18.46 26.06
CA ASP A 246 -14.03 -18.94 27.44
C ASP A 246 -14.23 -20.45 27.61
N THR A 247 -14.79 -21.13 26.62
CA THR A 247 -14.83 -22.60 26.63
C THR A 247 -13.45 -23.24 26.60
N GLY A 248 -12.43 -22.52 26.06
CA GLY A 248 -11.10 -23.06 25.81
C GLY A 248 -11.07 -24.12 24.70
N LYS A 249 -12.17 -24.29 23.94
CA LYS A 249 -12.36 -25.37 22.97
C LYS A 249 -12.61 -24.90 21.55
N ILE A 250 -12.46 -23.61 21.27
CA ILE A 250 -12.72 -23.07 19.95
C ILE A 250 -11.61 -23.35 18.93
N CYS A 251 -10.36 -23.43 19.41
CA CYS A 251 -9.21 -23.66 18.55
C CYS A 251 -9.08 -25.15 18.18
N PRO A 252 -8.46 -25.48 17.04
CA PRO A 252 -8.11 -26.85 16.68
C PRO A 252 -7.31 -27.56 17.80
N GLU A 253 -7.26 -28.89 17.75
CA GLU A 253 -6.48 -29.66 18.73
C GLU A 253 -5.01 -29.26 18.70
N GLY A 254 -4.43 -29.01 19.88
CA GLY A 254 -3.05 -28.52 20.05
C GLY A 254 -2.88 -27.00 19.89
N TRP A 255 -3.97 -26.26 19.62
CA TRP A 255 -3.98 -24.82 19.50
C TRP A 255 -4.78 -24.15 20.62
N THR A 256 -4.47 -22.92 20.92
CA THR A 256 -5.16 -22.13 21.95
C THR A 256 -5.38 -20.70 21.48
N VAL A 257 -6.34 -20.01 22.08
CA VAL A 257 -6.44 -18.56 21.97
C VAL A 257 -5.26 -17.95 22.71
N PRO A 258 -4.51 -17.02 22.13
CA PRO A 258 -3.29 -16.48 22.74
C PRO A 258 -3.59 -15.77 24.06
N ASP A 259 -2.68 -15.89 24.99
CA ASP A 259 -2.68 -15.09 26.21
C ASP A 259 -2.01 -13.71 25.95
N TRP A 260 -1.95 -12.88 27.00
CA TRP A 260 -1.37 -11.53 26.89
C TRP A 260 0.12 -11.55 26.54
N ASP A 261 0.90 -12.45 27.12
CA ASP A 261 2.35 -12.52 26.89
C ASP A 261 2.66 -13.00 25.46
N GLN A 262 1.86 -13.92 24.96
CA GLN A 262 1.95 -14.38 23.58
C GLN A 262 1.60 -13.27 22.58
N MET A 263 0.54 -12.49 22.85
CA MET A 263 0.22 -11.31 22.03
C MET A 263 1.32 -10.26 22.08
N GLN A 264 1.91 -10.03 23.26
CA GLN A 264 3.03 -9.09 23.39
C GLN A 264 4.25 -9.56 22.58
N SER A 265 4.54 -10.87 22.59
CA SER A 265 5.62 -11.45 21.78
C SER A 265 5.41 -11.25 20.28
N LEU A 266 4.17 -11.33 19.80
CA LEU A 266 3.81 -11.01 18.40
C LEU A 266 4.12 -9.53 18.08
N LEU A 267 3.66 -8.61 18.94
CA LEU A 267 3.83 -7.17 18.74
C LEU A 267 5.30 -6.73 18.85
N ASP A 268 6.07 -7.35 19.72
CA ASP A 268 7.51 -7.10 19.86
C ASP A 268 8.29 -7.59 18.63
N ALA A 269 7.89 -8.74 18.07
CA ALA A 269 8.50 -9.29 16.85
C ALA A 269 8.11 -8.50 15.59
N VAL A 270 6.91 -7.91 15.56
CA VAL A 270 6.39 -7.15 14.41
C VAL A 270 5.88 -5.78 14.88
N PRO A 271 6.78 -4.80 15.12
CA PRO A 271 6.42 -3.52 15.72
C PRO A 271 5.61 -2.59 14.81
N LYS A 272 5.55 -2.88 13.51
CA LYS A 272 4.75 -2.10 12.55
C LYS A 272 3.43 -2.81 12.29
N ALA A 273 2.31 -2.18 12.66
CA ALA A 273 0.98 -2.74 12.43
C ALA A 273 0.73 -3.09 10.95
N ALA A 274 1.23 -2.29 10.01
CA ALA A 274 1.09 -2.55 8.58
C ALA A 274 1.65 -3.92 8.15
N ASP A 275 2.71 -4.40 8.81
CA ASP A 275 3.36 -5.67 8.49
C ASP A 275 2.54 -6.89 8.99
N LEU A 276 1.59 -6.69 9.90
CA LEU A 276 0.63 -7.71 10.35
C LEU A 276 -0.64 -7.74 9.48
N MET A 277 -0.94 -6.67 8.74
CA MET A 277 -2.19 -6.44 8.06
C MET A 277 -2.13 -6.93 6.62
N ALA A 278 -3.05 -7.81 6.21
CA ALA A 278 -3.22 -8.18 4.81
C ALA A 278 -3.89 -7.04 4.00
N PRO A 279 -3.53 -6.86 2.72
CA PRO A 279 -4.17 -5.84 1.88
C PRO A 279 -5.69 -5.99 1.82
N ASP A 280 -6.42 -4.94 2.20
CA ASP A 280 -7.87 -4.85 2.09
C ASP A 280 -8.27 -3.36 1.99
N SER A 281 -9.22 -3.04 1.11
CA SER A 281 -9.68 -1.66 0.86
C SER A 281 -10.38 -1.00 2.05
N ARG A 282 -10.73 -1.74 3.08
CA ARG A 282 -11.37 -1.23 4.31
C ARG A 282 -10.40 -0.71 5.34
N TRP A 283 -9.09 -0.95 5.19
CA TRP A 283 -8.09 -0.30 6.02
C TRP A 283 -8.02 1.20 5.70
N ASN A 284 -8.80 2.00 6.43
CA ASN A 284 -8.75 3.45 6.30
C ASN A 284 -7.43 3.98 6.88
N HIS A 285 -6.65 4.71 6.07
CA HIS A 285 -5.40 5.37 6.48
C HIS A 285 -4.21 4.45 6.83
N TYR A 286 -4.27 3.16 6.51
CA TYR A 286 -3.17 2.22 6.69
C TYR A 286 -2.67 1.72 5.33
N ASN A 287 -1.37 1.47 5.23
CA ASN A 287 -0.74 0.85 4.06
C ASN A 287 -0.31 -0.58 4.44
N PRO A 288 -1.22 -1.56 4.38
CA PRO A 288 -0.94 -2.92 4.78
C PRO A 288 0.09 -3.56 3.85
N THR A 289 1.14 -4.17 4.41
CA THR A 289 2.20 -4.86 3.66
C THR A 289 2.15 -6.37 3.80
N ASN A 290 1.57 -6.84 4.92
CA ASN A 290 1.59 -8.25 5.34
C ASN A 290 2.99 -8.88 5.35
N ALA A 291 4.03 -8.09 5.59
CA ALA A 291 5.40 -8.57 5.54
C ALA A 291 5.70 -9.70 6.54
N SER A 292 4.92 -9.81 7.62
CA SER A 292 5.03 -10.91 8.58
C SER A 292 4.32 -12.19 8.14
N GLY A 293 3.41 -12.12 7.16
CA GLY A 293 2.53 -13.22 6.79
C GLY A 293 1.38 -13.48 7.76
N PHE A 294 1.19 -12.66 8.81
CA PHE A 294 0.14 -12.87 9.82
C PHE A 294 -1.28 -12.75 9.26
N GLY A 295 -1.47 -11.89 8.26
CA GLY A 295 -2.70 -11.84 7.47
C GLY A 295 -3.91 -11.24 8.18
N ALA A 296 -3.75 -10.34 9.15
CA ALA A 296 -4.87 -9.67 9.78
C ALA A 296 -5.73 -8.93 8.75
N LEU A 297 -7.04 -9.16 8.79
CA LEU A 297 -8.03 -8.52 7.92
C LEU A 297 -8.97 -7.64 8.75
N PRO A 298 -9.55 -6.57 8.16
CA PRO A 298 -10.51 -5.70 8.84
C PRO A 298 -11.87 -6.40 8.98
N GLY A 299 -11.86 -7.54 9.67
CA GLY A 299 -13.04 -8.35 9.97
C GLY A 299 -13.97 -7.72 10.99
N GLY A 300 -13.55 -6.58 11.54
CA GLY A 300 -14.35 -5.74 12.40
C GLY A 300 -14.47 -6.22 13.84
N ILE A 301 -15.22 -5.44 14.59
CA ILE A 301 -15.66 -5.76 15.96
C ILE A 301 -17.15 -5.48 16.03
N GLN A 302 -17.91 -6.44 16.55
CA GLN A 302 -19.32 -6.22 16.89
C GLN A 302 -19.41 -5.76 18.35
N SER A 303 -20.00 -4.60 18.59
CA SER A 303 -20.24 -4.07 19.92
C SER A 303 -21.56 -3.35 19.97
N TYR A 304 -22.41 -3.66 20.94
CA TYR A 304 -23.77 -3.10 21.10
C TYR A 304 -24.58 -3.13 19.80
N TYR A 305 -24.75 -2.00 19.13
CA TYR A 305 -25.58 -1.84 17.94
C TYR A 305 -24.81 -1.43 16.69
N TYR A 306 -23.47 -1.49 16.70
CA TYR A 306 -22.67 -1.03 15.58
C TYR A 306 -21.49 -1.95 15.27
N TRP A 307 -21.02 -1.84 14.03
CA TRP A 307 -19.85 -2.50 13.53
C TRP A 307 -18.68 -1.51 13.42
N LEU A 308 -17.54 -1.87 13.98
CA LEU A 308 -16.29 -1.23 13.60
C LEU A 308 -15.75 -1.99 12.40
N THR A 309 -15.77 -1.37 11.23
CA THR A 309 -15.56 -2.07 9.95
C THR A 309 -14.16 -1.87 9.35
N SER A 310 -13.32 -1.09 10.01
CA SER A 310 -11.94 -0.79 9.60
C SER A 310 -10.89 -1.30 10.60
N ASP A 311 -11.28 -2.20 11.49
CA ASP A 311 -10.43 -2.71 12.55
C ASP A 311 -10.35 -4.24 12.50
N ALA A 312 -9.27 -4.80 13.01
CA ALA A 312 -9.14 -6.23 13.35
C ALA A 312 -9.18 -6.39 14.87
N GLY A 313 -10.21 -7.02 15.36
CA GLY A 313 -10.31 -7.42 16.78
C GLY A 313 -9.89 -8.87 16.94
N ILE A 314 -8.93 -9.12 17.81
CA ILE A 314 -8.45 -10.48 18.12
C ILE A 314 -8.64 -10.74 19.61
N TRP A 315 -9.33 -11.82 19.93
CA TRP A 315 -9.50 -12.25 21.32
C TRP A 315 -8.18 -12.73 21.93
N THR A 316 -8.02 -12.43 23.22
CA THR A 316 -7.02 -13.06 24.08
C THR A 316 -7.74 -13.90 25.16
N SER A 317 -7.06 -14.89 25.68
CA SER A 317 -7.55 -15.69 26.81
C SER A 317 -7.39 -14.98 28.16
N TYR A 318 -6.78 -13.78 28.17
CA TYR A 318 -6.60 -12.98 29.39
C TYR A 318 -7.94 -12.48 29.91
N LYS A 319 -8.18 -12.75 31.22
CA LYS A 319 -9.31 -12.21 31.97
C LYS A 319 -8.72 -11.17 32.93
N GLY A 320 -9.05 -9.89 32.71
CA GLY A 320 -8.68 -8.84 33.66
C GLY A 320 -9.20 -9.15 35.08
N ASP A 321 -8.51 -8.63 36.07
CA ASP A 321 -8.92 -8.72 37.48
C ASP A 321 -10.20 -7.92 37.72
#